data_91de57b0108bd6efba7e762461fb9cb8
#
_entry.id   91de57b0108bd6efba7e762461fb9cb8
#
_cell.length_a   1.000
_cell.length_b   1.000
_cell.length_c   1.000
_cell.angle_alpha   90.00
_cell.angle_beta   90.00
_cell.angle_gamma   90.00
#
_symmetry.space_group_name_H-M   'P 1'
#
loop_
_entity.id
_entity.type
_entity.pdbx_description
1 polymer ?
#
loop_
_entity_poly.entity_id
_entity_poly.type
_entity_poly.pdbx_seq_one_letter_code
_entity_poly.pdbx_strand_id
1 'polypeptide(L)'
;PGAKIGKNVTIYPFAYIEDDVVIGDDCVIFPYVSIMKGTRMGKGNKVYQNTVLGAEPQDFNFNGDETALVIGDENIFRENVVINRATFKDGETRIGNRNFFMEGVHISHDTKVDDYCTFGYGTKIAGDCEVHSAVIFSSGVIVNANVRIGGASMVTGGVRISKDVPPFIVATDNPVRYGG
;
A
#
# COMPACT_ATOMS: atom_id res chain seq x y z
N PRO A 1 23.81 -6.96 -1.57
CA PRO A 1 24.77 -6.31 -2.48
C PRO A 1 24.12 -5.77 -3.77
N GLY A 2 22.92 -6.27 -4.15
CA GLY A 2 22.23 -5.87 -5.37
C GLY A 2 21.23 -4.71 -5.22
N ALA A 3 20.92 -4.28 -4.00
CA ALA A 3 20.03 -3.15 -3.78
C ALA A 3 20.68 -1.82 -4.19
N LYS A 4 19.88 -0.92 -4.78
CA LYS A 4 20.28 0.45 -5.16
C LYS A 4 19.68 1.43 -4.16
N ILE A 5 20.52 2.12 -3.40
CA ILE A 5 20.13 3.06 -2.35
C ILE A 5 20.49 4.49 -2.78
N GLY A 6 19.52 5.39 -2.72
CA GLY A 6 19.68 6.80 -3.04
C GLY A 6 20.54 7.58 -2.04
N LYS A 7 20.57 8.90 -2.21
CA LYS A 7 21.30 9.82 -1.31
C LYS A 7 20.51 10.10 -0.05
N ASN A 8 21.22 10.40 1.05
CA ASN A 8 20.64 10.80 2.34
C ASN A 8 19.62 9.79 2.91
N VAL A 9 19.72 8.52 2.54
CA VAL A 9 18.84 7.48 3.08
C VAL A 9 19.32 7.08 4.46
N THR A 10 18.41 7.09 5.44
CA THR A 10 18.67 6.59 6.79
C THR A 10 18.10 5.20 6.94
N ILE A 11 18.94 4.22 7.24
CA ILE A 11 18.53 2.85 7.49
C ILE A 11 18.93 2.48 8.91
N TYR A 12 17.95 2.20 9.75
CA TYR A 12 18.18 1.82 11.14
C TYR A 12 18.56 0.33 11.28
N PRO A 13 19.15 -0.08 12.40
CA PRO A 13 19.56 -1.47 12.64
C PRO A 13 18.40 -2.46 12.47
N PHE A 14 18.74 -3.70 12.04
CA PHE A 14 17.81 -4.82 11.83
C PHE A 14 16.80 -4.63 10.68
N ALA A 15 16.93 -3.60 9.86
CA ALA A 15 16.19 -3.55 8.61
C ALA A 15 16.74 -4.60 7.62
N TYR A 16 15.85 -5.31 6.94
CA TYR A 16 16.18 -6.31 5.92
C TYR A 16 15.81 -5.78 4.54
N ILE A 17 16.78 -5.69 3.64
CA ILE A 17 16.59 -5.21 2.27
C ILE A 17 17.17 -6.25 1.33
N GLU A 18 16.30 -6.84 0.49
CA GLU A 18 16.71 -7.85 -0.48
C GLU A 18 17.48 -7.24 -1.67
N ASP A 19 18.09 -8.14 -2.43
CA ASP A 19 18.65 -7.78 -3.73
C ASP A 19 17.52 -7.31 -4.68
N ASP A 20 17.88 -6.58 -5.73
CA ASP A 20 16.92 -6.00 -6.68
C ASP A 20 15.88 -5.04 -6.06
N VAL A 21 16.21 -4.38 -4.97
CA VAL A 21 15.43 -3.28 -4.39
C VAL A 21 16.02 -1.95 -4.83
N VAL A 22 15.15 -0.98 -5.13
CA VAL A 22 15.54 0.41 -5.40
C VAL A 22 14.86 1.32 -4.38
N ILE A 23 15.64 2.13 -3.65
CA ILE A 23 15.17 3.12 -2.69
C ILE A 23 15.67 4.50 -3.14
N GLY A 24 14.74 5.43 -3.35
CA GLY A 24 15.04 6.81 -3.72
C GLY A 24 15.67 7.62 -2.59
N ASP A 25 16.02 8.86 -2.90
CA ASP A 25 16.69 9.77 -1.98
C ASP A 25 15.84 10.13 -0.75
N ASP A 26 16.47 10.53 0.33
CA ASP A 26 15.86 11.11 1.53
C ASP A 26 14.86 10.20 2.26
N CYS A 27 14.91 8.89 2.02
CA CYS A 27 14.05 7.91 2.70
C CYS A 27 14.56 7.56 4.10
N VAL A 28 13.60 7.21 4.98
CA VAL A 28 13.90 6.75 6.34
C VAL A 28 13.30 5.38 6.57
N ILE A 29 14.15 4.38 6.82
CA ILE A 29 13.77 2.98 7.04
C ILE A 29 14.05 2.63 8.50
N PHE A 30 13.00 2.42 9.28
CA PHE A 30 13.07 2.15 10.71
C PHE A 30 13.46 0.69 11.01
N PRO A 31 13.77 0.35 12.28
CA PRO A 31 14.18 -1.01 12.64
C PRO A 31 13.14 -2.08 12.27
N TYR A 32 13.62 -3.28 11.93
CA TYR A 32 12.80 -4.47 11.62
C TYR A 32 11.89 -4.31 10.38
N VAL A 33 12.09 -3.31 9.56
CA VAL A 33 11.43 -3.20 8.26
C VAL A 33 12.01 -4.24 7.32
N SER A 34 11.16 -4.87 6.51
CA SER A 34 11.56 -5.78 5.43
C SER A 34 11.14 -5.22 4.08
N ILE A 35 12.09 -5.01 3.18
CA ILE A 35 11.84 -4.57 1.80
C ILE A 35 12.30 -5.69 0.87
N MET A 36 11.32 -6.31 0.20
CA MET A 36 11.51 -7.52 -0.58
C MET A 36 11.84 -7.20 -2.03
N LYS A 37 12.44 -8.16 -2.72
CA LYS A 37 12.83 -8.06 -4.13
C LYS A 37 11.69 -7.54 -5.02
N GLY A 38 12.02 -6.83 -6.10
CA GLY A 38 11.05 -6.22 -6.99
C GLY A 38 10.44 -4.91 -6.48
N THR A 39 10.83 -4.42 -5.29
CA THR A 39 10.34 -3.13 -4.78
C THR A 39 11.13 -1.97 -5.38
N ARG A 40 10.40 -0.99 -5.91
CA ARG A 40 10.89 0.27 -6.48
C ARG A 40 10.25 1.41 -5.73
N MET A 41 10.97 2.08 -4.85
CA MET A 41 10.46 3.14 -3.99
C MET A 41 11.09 4.49 -4.36
N GLY A 42 10.25 5.50 -4.55
CA GLY A 42 10.65 6.88 -4.79
C GLY A 42 11.30 7.54 -3.56
N LYS A 43 11.40 8.86 -3.59
CA LYS A 43 12.09 9.65 -2.56
C LYS A 43 11.21 10.04 -1.38
N GLY A 44 11.85 10.38 -0.26
CA GLY A 44 11.20 10.99 0.92
C GLY A 44 10.22 10.09 1.66
N ASN A 45 10.21 8.78 1.39
CA ASN A 45 9.32 7.84 2.05
C ASN A 45 9.81 7.52 3.48
N LYS A 46 8.86 7.33 4.40
CA LYS A 46 9.14 6.89 5.78
C LYS A 46 8.47 5.56 6.04
N VAL A 47 9.26 4.54 6.40
CA VAL A 47 8.80 3.17 6.61
C VAL A 47 9.08 2.77 8.05
N TYR A 48 8.03 2.66 8.86
CA TYR A 48 8.11 2.41 10.29
C TYR A 48 8.22 0.91 10.61
N GLN A 49 8.48 0.61 11.88
CA GLN A 49 8.87 -0.71 12.38
C GLN A 49 7.96 -1.86 11.95
N ASN A 50 8.56 -3.00 11.67
CA ASN A 50 7.89 -4.25 11.28
C ASN A 50 7.05 -4.17 9.99
N THR A 51 7.16 -3.08 9.23
CA THR A 51 6.49 -2.96 7.92
C THR A 51 7.17 -3.86 6.90
N VAL A 52 6.38 -4.51 6.06
CA VAL A 52 6.85 -5.36 4.96
C VAL A 52 6.37 -4.80 3.63
N LEU A 53 7.30 -4.38 2.78
CA LEU A 53 7.03 -3.87 1.43
C LEU A 53 7.49 -4.88 0.38
N GLY A 54 6.62 -5.21 -0.59
CA GLY A 54 6.92 -6.16 -1.65
C GLY A 54 6.81 -7.63 -1.22
N ALA A 55 6.05 -7.91 -0.15
CA ALA A 55 5.75 -9.29 0.23
C ALA A 55 5.17 -10.08 -0.94
N GLU A 56 5.43 -11.39 -0.99
CA GLU A 56 4.82 -12.26 -1.98
C GLU A 56 3.29 -12.19 -1.93
N PRO A 57 2.62 -12.20 -3.11
CA PRO A 57 1.16 -12.17 -3.13
C PRO A 57 0.58 -13.42 -2.45
N GLN A 58 -0.50 -13.22 -1.70
CA GLN A 58 -1.25 -14.31 -1.08
C GLN A 58 -2.36 -14.79 -2.03
N ASP A 59 -1.96 -15.20 -3.24
CA ASP A 59 -2.84 -15.66 -4.29
C ASP A 59 -2.37 -17.01 -4.83
N PHE A 60 -3.30 -17.95 -5.03
CA PHE A 60 -3.01 -19.29 -5.54
C PHE A 60 -2.47 -19.31 -6.98
N ASN A 61 -2.67 -18.22 -7.73
CA ASN A 61 -2.16 -18.06 -9.09
C ASN A 61 -0.69 -17.58 -9.13
N PHE A 62 -0.12 -17.21 -8.00
CA PHE A 62 1.27 -16.80 -7.96
C PHE A 62 2.21 -18.01 -8.11
N ASN A 63 3.01 -18.01 -9.17
CA ASN A 63 3.92 -19.12 -9.53
C ASN A 63 5.40 -18.78 -9.30
N GLY A 64 5.71 -17.77 -8.48
CA GLY A 64 7.08 -17.33 -8.24
C GLY A 64 7.62 -16.39 -9.32
N ASP A 65 6.75 -15.82 -10.14
CA ASP A 65 7.11 -14.90 -11.22
C ASP A 65 7.81 -13.63 -10.72
N GLU A 66 8.58 -13.02 -11.61
CA GLU A 66 9.15 -11.69 -11.35
C GLU A 66 8.05 -10.64 -11.48
N THR A 67 7.74 -10.02 -10.36
CA THR A 67 6.69 -9.01 -10.23
C THR A 67 7.17 -7.86 -9.36
N ALA A 68 6.50 -6.71 -9.40
CA ALA A 68 6.95 -5.51 -8.74
C ALA A 68 5.93 -4.94 -7.73
N LEU A 69 6.48 -4.21 -6.76
CA LEU A 69 5.81 -3.18 -5.99
C LEU A 69 6.44 -1.83 -6.34
N VAL A 70 5.67 -0.93 -6.94
CA VAL A 70 6.12 0.41 -7.31
C VAL A 70 5.50 1.43 -6.37
N ILE A 71 6.33 2.20 -5.69
CA ILE A 71 5.94 3.21 -4.69
C ILE A 71 6.48 4.56 -5.15
N GLY A 72 5.62 5.56 -5.18
CA GLY A 72 5.99 6.96 -5.47
C GLY A 72 6.70 7.65 -4.30
N ASP A 73 6.53 8.94 -4.21
CA ASP A 73 7.27 9.81 -3.31
C ASP A 73 6.47 10.17 -2.03
N GLU A 74 7.18 10.48 -0.96
CA GLU A 74 6.67 11.14 0.25
C GLU A 74 5.53 10.37 0.96
N ASN A 75 5.47 9.03 0.83
CA ASN A 75 4.51 8.22 1.57
C ASN A 75 4.99 7.93 3.00
N ILE A 76 4.04 7.70 3.89
CA ILE A 76 4.29 7.29 5.27
C ILE A 76 3.62 5.95 5.52
N PHE A 77 4.43 4.92 5.79
CA PHE A 77 3.98 3.58 6.16
C PHE A 77 4.23 3.38 7.65
N ARG A 78 3.17 3.40 8.46
CA ARG A 78 3.26 3.20 9.90
C ARG A 78 3.54 1.72 10.22
N GLU A 79 3.60 1.41 11.48
CA GLU A 79 4.02 0.11 12.01
C GLU A 79 3.15 -1.04 11.49
N ASN A 80 3.77 -2.18 11.20
CA ASN A 80 3.10 -3.41 10.78
C ASN A 80 2.27 -3.30 9.48
N VAL A 81 2.55 -2.33 8.63
CA VAL A 81 1.94 -2.26 7.29
C VAL A 81 2.49 -3.37 6.42
N VAL A 82 1.63 -4.02 5.63
CA VAL A 82 2.04 -5.04 4.66
C VAL A 82 1.49 -4.68 3.28
N ILE A 83 2.38 -4.59 2.29
CA ILE A 83 1.99 -4.39 0.89
C ILE A 83 2.59 -5.50 0.05
N ASN A 84 1.74 -6.24 -0.67
CA ASN A 84 2.18 -7.29 -1.57
C ASN A 84 2.62 -6.73 -2.92
N ARG A 85 3.61 -7.38 -3.57
CA ARG A 85 3.87 -7.17 -4.99
C ARG A 85 2.80 -7.86 -5.84
N ALA A 86 2.82 -7.67 -7.15
CA ALA A 86 1.82 -8.24 -8.05
C ALA A 86 1.94 -9.76 -8.19
N THR A 87 0.89 -10.39 -8.72
CA THR A 87 0.74 -11.85 -8.87
C THR A 87 1.32 -12.36 -10.18
N PHE A 88 1.01 -11.67 -11.29
CA PHE A 88 1.33 -12.17 -12.63
C PHE A 88 2.62 -11.56 -13.17
N LYS A 89 3.33 -12.34 -13.99
CA LYS A 89 4.59 -11.96 -14.60
C LYS A 89 4.55 -10.53 -15.19
N ASP A 90 5.59 -9.77 -14.92
CA ASP A 90 5.76 -8.37 -15.31
C ASP A 90 4.67 -7.41 -14.76
N GLY A 91 3.82 -7.90 -13.84
CA GLY A 91 2.79 -7.12 -13.16
C GLY A 91 3.35 -6.24 -12.05
N GLU A 92 2.57 -5.23 -11.65
CA GLU A 92 2.92 -4.35 -10.55
C GLU A 92 1.73 -4.03 -9.64
N THR A 93 1.97 -4.04 -8.33
CA THR A 93 1.16 -3.30 -7.35
C THR A 93 1.71 -1.87 -7.30
N ARG A 94 0.85 -0.86 -7.36
CA ARG A 94 1.27 0.54 -7.45
C ARG A 94 0.73 1.37 -6.30
N ILE A 95 1.61 2.13 -5.67
CA ILE A 95 1.30 3.15 -4.67
C ILE A 95 1.79 4.49 -5.21
N GLY A 96 0.93 5.47 -5.30
CA GLY A 96 1.24 6.84 -5.72
C GLY A 96 2.03 7.62 -4.66
N ASN A 97 1.76 8.90 -4.57
CA ASN A 97 2.55 9.82 -3.75
C ASN A 97 1.75 10.34 -2.54
N ARG A 98 2.45 10.70 -1.46
CA ARG A 98 1.91 11.40 -0.29
C ARG A 98 0.72 10.68 0.37
N ASN A 99 0.75 9.36 0.34
CA ASN A 99 -0.24 8.55 1.03
C ASN A 99 0.18 8.30 2.49
N PHE A 100 -0.81 8.13 3.35
CA PHE A 100 -0.61 7.81 4.76
C PHE A 100 -1.28 6.48 5.11
N PHE A 101 -0.47 5.50 5.44
CA PHE A 101 -0.91 4.17 5.87
C PHE A 101 -0.71 4.06 7.38
N MET A 102 -1.80 4.00 8.14
CA MET A 102 -1.74 3.81 9.58
C MET A 102 -1.39 2.37 9.95
N GLU A 103 -1.15 2.12 11.23
CA GLU A 103 -0.72 0.83 11.75
C GLU A 103 -1.60 -0.34 11.26
N GLY A 104 -0.94 -1.44 10.86
CA GLY A 104 -1.60 -2.68 10.50
C GLY A 104 -2.42 -2.64 9.21
N VAL A 105 -2.27 -1.62 8.38
CA VAL A 105 -2.89 -1.58 7.04
C VAL A 105 -2.32 -2.67 6.15
N HIS A 106 -3.19 -3.30 5.35
CA HIS A 106 -2.78 -4.28 4.34
C HIS A 106 -3.30 -3.87 2.96
N ILE A 107 -2.40 -3.82 1.99
CA ILE A 107 -2.71 -3.65 0.57
C ILE A 107 -2.28 -4.93 -0.16
N SER A 108 -3.26 -5.64 -0.73
CA SER A 108 -2.99 -6.85 -1.50
C SER A 108 -2.45 -6.55 -2.90
N HIS A 109 -2.05 -7.62 -3.55
CA HIS A 109 -1.43 -7.68 -4.88
C HIS A 109 -2.27 -7.00 -5.98
N ASP A 110 -1.63 -6.53 -7.03
CA ASP A 110 -2.22 -5.97 -8.24
C ASP A 110 -3.12 -4.73 -8.00
N THR A 111 -3.13 -4.21 -6.77
CA THR A 111 -3.88 -3.02 -6.36
C THR A 111 -3.16 -1.75 -6.79
N LYS A 112 -3.92 -0.76 -7.24
CA LYS A 112 -3.44 0.59 -7.58
C LYS A 112 -4.01 1.61 -6.62
N VAL A 113 -3.14 2.37 -6.00
CA VAL A 113 -3.48 3.49 -5.12
C VAL A 113 -2.90 4.76 -5.71
N ASP A 114 -3.74 5.73 -5.99
CA ASP A 114 -3.31 7.06 -6.45
C ASP A 114 -2.73 7.89 -5.29
N ASP A 115 -2.75 9.21 -5.40
CA ASP A 115 -2.08 10.13 -4.48
C ASP A 115 -2.99 10.63 -3.34
N TYR A 116 -2.37 11.08 -2.24
CA TYR A 116 -3.01 11.75 -1.11
C TYR A 116 -4.07 10.94 -0.37
N CYS A 117 -4.03 9.62 -0.43
CA CYS A 117 -4.96 8.76 0.28
C CYS A 117 -4.54 8.56 1.75
N THR A 118 -5.53 8.38 2.61
CA THR A 118 -5.34 8.03 4.02
C THR A 118 -6.01 6.70 4.34
N PHE A 119 -5.24 5.76 4.85
CA PHE A 119 -5.73 4.44 5.28
C PHE A 119 -5.69 4.37 6.80
N GLY A 120 -6.87 4.36 7.42
CA GLY A 120 -7.02 4.24 8.87
C GLY A 120 -6.54 2.89 9.40
N TYR A 121 -6.28 2.84 10.70
CA TYR A 121 -5.79 1.66 11.40
C TYR A 121 -6.48 0.37 10.96
N GLY A 122 -5.70 -0.64 10.64
CA GLY A 122 -6.20 -1.97 10.33
C GLY A 122 -7.02 -2.11 9.05
N THR A 123 -7.09 -1.09 8.19
CA THR A 123 -7.76 -1.17 6.87
C THR A 123 -7.13 -2.28 6.02
N LYS A 124 -7.97 -3.06 5.35
CA LYS A 124 -7.58 -4.17 4.47
C LYS A 124 -8.16 -3.96 3.07
N ILE A 125 -7.30 -3.85 2.09
CA ILE A 125 -7.66 -3.76 0.67
C ILE A 125 -7.27 -5.08 0.01
N ALA A 126 -8.25 -5.80 -0.54
CA ALA A 126 -8.02 -7.05 -1.25
C ALA A 126 -7.41 -6.79 -2.64
N GLY A 127 -7.04 -7.85 -3.37
CA GLY A 127 -6.35 -7.75 -4.66
C GLY A 127 -7.17 -7.08 -5.77
N ASP A 128 -6.48 -6.59 -6.80
CA ASP A 128 -7.06 -6.00 -8.01
C ASP A 128 -7.97 -4.78 -7.76
N CYS A 129 -7.72 -4.03 -6.69
CA CYS A 129 -8.49 -2.82 -6.37
C CYS A 129 -7.85 -1.57 -6.99
N GLU A 130 -8.69 -0.57 -7.26
CA GLU A 130 -8.27 0.76 -7.67
C GLU A 130 -8.76 1.79 -6.64
N VAL A 131 -7.84 2.51 -6.01
CA VAL A 131 -8.15 3.58 -5.06
C VAL A 131 -7.68 4.90 -5.66
N HIS A 132 -8.63 5.74 -6.06
CA HIS A 132 -8.31 7.04 -6.65
C HIS A 132 -7.88 8.07 -5.61
N SER A 133 -7.38 9.24 -6.08
CA SER A 133 -6.75 10.23 -5.22
C SER A 133 -7.66 10.78 -4.13
N ALA A 134 -7.05 11.16 -3.01
CA ALA A 134 -7.67 11.83 -1.86
C ALA A 134 -8.78 11.02 -1.17
N VAL A 135 -8.75 9.69 -1.25
CA VAL A 135 -9.68 8.83 -0.51
C VAL A 135 -9.26 8.73 0.94
N ILE A 136 -10.25 8.76 1.84
CA ILE A 136 -10.06 8.55 3.27
C ILE A 136 -10.78 7.29 3.72
N PHE A 137 -10.02 6.30 4.17
CA PHE A 137 -10.56 5.15 4.88
C PHE A 137 -10.41 5.36 6.39
N SER A 138 -11.50 5.31 7.13
CA SER A 138 -11.44 5.24 8.59
C SER A 138 -10.96 3.86 9.06
N SER A 139 -10.79 3.68 10.36
CA SER A 139 -10.22 2.45 10.92
C SER A 139 -11.07 1.21 10.64
N GLY A 140 -10.40 0.09 10.37
CA GLY A 140 -11.03 -1.23 10.24
C GLY A 140 -11.89 -1.43 9.00
N VAL A 141 -11.71 -0.63 7.96
CA VAL A 141 -12.40 -0.82 6.68
C VAL A 141 -11.86 -2.06 5.97
N ILE A 142 -12.75 -2.81 5.33
CA ILE A 142 -12.40 -3.96 4.49
C ILE A 142 -12.95 -3.73 3.08
N VAL A 143 -12.09 -3.78 2.07
CA VAL A 143 -12.47 -3.67 0.66
C VAL A 143 -12.28 -5.02 -0.01
N ASN A 144 -13.34 -5.55 -0.62
CA ASN A 144 -13.28 -6.80 -1.38
C ASN A 144 -12.48 -6.61 -2.68
N ALA A 145 -12.02 -7.73 -3.26
CA ALA A 145 -11.25 -7.70 -4.50
C ALA A 145 -12.04 -7.09 -5.69
N ASN A 146 -11.31 -6.54 -6.66
CA ASN A 146 -11.85 -5.96 -7.89
C ASN A 146 -12.79 -4.76 -7.67
N VAL A 147 -12.61 -4.01 -6.59
CA VAL A 147 -13.44 -2.84 -6.27
C VAL A 147 -12.69 -1.55 -6.62
N ARG A 148 -13.41 -0.59 -7.18
CA ARG A 148 -12.92 0.78 -7.42
C ARG A 148 -13.49 1.76 -6.41
N ILE A 149 -12.62 2.56 -5.80
CA ILE A 149 -13.00 3.61 -4.85
C ILE A 149 -12.73 4.96 -5.50
N GLY A 150 -13.79 5.69 -5.79
CA GLY A 150 -13.75 6.99 -6.45
C GLY A 150 -13.06 8.06 -5.60
N GLY A 151 -12.37 8.96 -6.27
CA GLY A 151 -11.55 10.00 -5.61
C GLY A 151 -12.36 10.94 -4.71
N ALA A 152 -11.68 11.51 -3.72
CA ALA A 152 -12.25 12.40 -2.72
C ALA A 152 -13.47 11.83 -1.98
N SER A 153 -13.57 10.48 -1.89
CA SER A 153 -14.60 9.80 -1.10
C SER A 153 -14.06 9.47 0.30
N MET A 154 -14.97 9.23 1.21
CA MET A 154 -14.65 8.76 2.58
C MET A 154 -15.40 7.46 2.85
N VAL A 155 -14.71 6.47 3.44
CA VAL A 155 -15.31 5.23 3.93
C VAL A 155 -15.24 5.23 5.45
N THR A 156 -16.40 5.14 6.12
CA THR A 156 -16.46 5.16 7.59
C THR A 156 -15.97 3.85 8.21
N GLY A 157 -15.61 3.90 9.49
CA GLY A 157 -14.97 2.79 10.19
C GLY A 157 -15.81 1.50 10.26
N GLY A 158 -15.12 0.36 10.15
CA GLY A 158 -15.74 -0.96 10.25
C GLY A 158 -16.60 -1.38 9.06
N VAL A 159 -16.67 -0.58 8.01
CA VAL A 159 -17.49 -0.87 6.82
C VAL A 159 -16.78 -1.89 5.92
N ARG A 160 -17.56 -2.82 5.36
CA ARG A 160 -17.10 -3.73 4.29
C ARG A 160 -17.62 -3.25 2.95
N ILE A 161 -16.73 -2.89 2.07
CA ILE A 161 -17.03 -2.47 0.70
C ILE A 161 -16.93 -3.68 -0.23
N SER A 162 -18.02 -3.99 -0.93
CA SER A 162 -18.12 -5.11 -1.89
C SER A 162 -18.51 -4.69 -3.30
N LYS A 163 -18.66 -3.39 -3.54
CA LYS A 163 -19.01 -2.79 -4.84
C LYS A 163 -18.27 -1.47 -4.98
N ASP A 164 -18.15 -1.00 -6.21
CA ASP A 164 -17.53 0.29 -6.53
C ASP A 164 -18.19 1.43 -5.74
N VAL A 165 -17.36 2.35 -5.28
CA VAL A 165 -17.76 3.56 -4.54
C VAL A 165 -17.60 4.76 -5.48
N PRO A 166 -18.66 5.54 -5.75
CA PRO A 166 -18.55 6.74 -6.56
C PRO A 166 -17.63 7.80 -5.92
N PRO A 167 -17.07 8.73 -6.70
CA PRO A 167 -16.29 9.83 -6.12
C PRO A 167 -17.16 10.83 -5.34
N PHE A 168 -16.53 11.58 -4.43
CA PHE A 168 -17.10 12.68 -3.65
C PHE A 168 -18.25 12.28 -2.71
N ILE A 169 -18.30 11.04 -2.26
CA ILE A 169 -19.34 10.58 -1.33
C ILE A 169 -18.77 10.06 -0.01
N VAL A 170 -19.64 9.90 0.97
CA VAL A 170 -19.36 9.16 2.20
C VAL A 170 -20.06 7.80 2.12
N ALA A 171 -19.26 6.72 2.12
CA ALA A 171 -19.76 5.36 2.22
C ALA A 171 -19.82 4.94 3.70
N THR A 172 -20.99 4.54 4.18
CA THR A 172 -21.25 4.24 5.59
C THR A 172 -22.12 2.99 5.73
N ASP A 173 -22.19 2.43 6.92
CA ASP A 173 -23.04 1.30 7.31
C ASP A 173 -22.73 -0.06 6.69
N ASN A 174 -23.36 -1.10 7.23
CA ASN A 174 -23.43 -2.45 6.68
C ASN A 174 -24.92 -2.91 6.68
N PRO A 175 -25.56 -3.06 5.50
CA PRO A 175 -25.04 -2.86 4.16
C PRO A 175 -24.68 -1.40 3.84
N VAL A 176 -23.72 -1.20 2.93
CA VAL A 176 -23.20 0.12 2.59
C VAL A 176 -24.32 1.04 2.09
N ARG A 177 -24.35 2.24 2.65
CA ARG A 177 -25.17 3.37 2.22
C ARG A 177 -24.27 4.52 1.79
N TYR A 178 -24.77 5.36 0.91
CA TYR A 178 -24.07 6.56 0.46
C TYR A 178 -24.76 7.79 1.03
N GLY A 179 -24.03 8.54 1.83
CA GLY A 179 -24.41 9.84 2.33
C GLY A 179 -23.49 10.90 1.70
N GLY A 180 -23.97 12.10 1.52
CA GLY A 180 -23.20 13.22 0.97
C GLY A 180 -23.84 14.50 1.37
#